data_346fd253c6ef967f6fd9ebce03ecad9d
#
_entry.id   346fd253c6ef967f6fd9ebce03ecad9d
#
_cell.length_a   1.000
_cell.length_b   1.000
_cell.length_c   1.000
_cell.angle_alpha   90.00
_cell.angle_beta   90.00
_cell.angle_gamma   90.00
#
_symmetry.space_group_name_H-M   'P 1'
#
loop_
_entity.id
_entity.type
_entity.pdbx_description
1 polymer ?
#
loop_
_entity_poly.entity_id
_entity_poly.type
_entity_poly.pdbx_seq_one_letter_code
_entity_poly.pdbx_strand_id
1 'polypeptide(L)'
;MKKNLLLIFTSLLVMSCSSGDDDIMDNVDDNDDNNINLFSNKAKVVGYFPYYRFSLNNQIEYCKVTHLNIAFANPVSDGTIVLPSTDNTTLADVVNRARAQNSNIKIYISLAGGALSSTTADIWKNFLANSQERPKLIDKIVQYTKENNLDGVDVDLEWSHVTAGYSDFVIELKQKLSENSLGMTAAFPSETKYSLITAEALSAFDFINIMAYDYTGSWNPSAPGQHSSLNHAQRGVNYWKNTIGVSGEKLTLGVPFYGYDFQNSTTVKSFTYGSMVASNTSNADRDNVGNKYYNGRPTIKAKVKLAAESLSGIMIWELGQDSFSQYSLLETIHKKYTDYGVETSNLCGN
;
A
#
# COMPACT_ATOMS: atom_id res chain seq x y z
N MET A 1 21.86 -45.33 -61.91
CA MET A 1 20.61 -44.61 -61.65
C MET A 1 20.80 -43.85 -60.37
N LYS A 2 21.09 -42.53 -60.46
CA LYS A 2 21.32 -41.65 -59.34
C LYS A 2 19.99 -40.91 -59.07
N LYS A 3 19.44 -41.06 -57.87
CA LYS A 3 18.27 -40.29 -57.42
C LYS A 3 18.76 -39.05 -56.69
N ASN A 4 18.46 -37.91 -57.24
CA ASN A 4 18.70 -36.59 -56.60
C ASN A 4 17.60 -36.37 -55.56
N LEU A 5 18.02 -36.11 -54.30
CA LEU A 5 17.18 -35.71 -53.21
C LEU A 5 17.23 -34.18 -53.09
N LEU A 6 16.14 -33.51 -53.42
CA LEU A 6 15.96 -32.08 -53.33
C LEU A 6 15.59 -31.70 -51.86
N LEU A 7 16.54 -31.09 -51.16
CA LEU A 7 16.26 -30.51 -49.84
C LEU A 7 15.61 -29.11 -50.03
N ILE A 8 14.35 -29.00 -49.62
CA ILE A 8 13.66 -27.71 -49.49
C ILE A 8 13.99 -27.15 -48.13
N PHE A 9 14.76 -26.08 -48.07
CA PHE A 9 14.93 -25.28 -46.86
C PHE A 9 13.74 -24.33 -46.71
N THR A 10 12.84 -24.64 -45.76
CA THR A 10 11.86 -23.70 -45.28
C THR A 10 12.47 -22.84 -44.19
N SER A 11 12.79 -21.59 -44.53
CA SER A 11 13.19 -20.57 -43.55
C SER A 11 11.97 -20.17 -42.68
N LEU A 12 11.95 -20.61 -41.42
CA LEU A 12 11.07 -20.03 -40.43
C LEU A 12 11.60 -18.64 -40.06
N LEU A 13 10.90 -17.61 -40.51
CA LEU A 13 11.03 -16.28 -39.92
C LEU A 13 10.42 -16.34 -38.51
N VAL A 14 11.28 -16.35 -37.49
CA VAL A 14 10.89 -16.07 -36.12
C VAL A 14 10.70 -14.55 -36.03
N MET A 15 9.45 -14.09 -36.13
CA MET A 15 9.10 -12.75 -35.67
C MET A 15 9.26 -12.70 -34.15
N SER A 16 10.36 -12.12 -33.71
CA SER A 16 10.52 -11.65 -32.34
C SER A 16 9.57 -10.47 -32.15
N CYS A 17 8.42 -10.70 -31.53
CA CYS A 17 7.64 -9.62 -30.94
C CYS A 17 8.43 -9.13 -29.71
N SER A 18 9.18 -8.09 -29.86
CA SER A 18 9.63 -7.24 -28.77
C SER A 18 8.39 -6.51 -28.27
N SER A 19 7.83 -6.97 -27.15
CA SER A 19 6.88 -6.19 -26.36
C SER A 19 7.68 -5.07 -25.67
N GLY A 20 7.93 -3.99 -26.39
CA GLY A 20 8.21 -2.71 -25.79
C GLY A 20 6.87 -2.23 -25.22
N ASP A 21 6.70 -2.25 -23.91
CA ASP A 21 5.74 -1.39 -23.25
C ASP A 21 6.24 0.05 -23.46
N ASP A 22 5.85 0.65 -24.59
CA ASP A 22 5.93 2.09 -24.74
C ASP A 22 5.01 2.67 -23.66
N ASP A 23 5.61 3.21 -22.59
CA ASP A 23 4.96 4.15 -21.67
C ASP A 23 4.49 5.36 -22.50
N ILE A 24 3.34 5.21 -23.16
CA ILE A 24 2.62 6.35 -23.71
C ILE A 24 2.28 7.18 -22.48
N MET A 25 3.00 8.28 -22.28
CA MET A 25 2.53 9.40 -21.49
C MET A 25 1.25 9.88 -22.19
N ASP A 26 0.11 9.26 -21.89
CA ASP A 26 -1.17 9.90 -22.15
C ASP A 26 -1.11 11.23 -21.42
N ASN A 27 -1.09 12.31 -22.19
CA ASN A 27 -1.30 13.64 -21.65
C ASN A 27 -2.63 13.56 -20.91
N VAL A 28 -2.55 13.45 -19.57
CA VAL A 28 -3.71 13.60 -18.71
C VAL A 28 -4.15 15.04 -18.87
N ASP A 29 -5.09 15.26 -19.79
CA ASP A 29 -5.66 16.56 -20.05
C ASP A 29 -6.46 16.95 -18.80
N ASP A 30 -5.99 17.94 -18.06
CA ASP A 30 -6.68 18.47 -16.86
C ASP A 30 -8.11 19.00 -17.20
N ASN A 31 -8.48 19.03 -18.50
CA ASN A 31 -9.79 19.47 -18.97
C ASN A 31 -10.89 18.38 -18.98
N ASP A 32 -10.55 17.10 -18.74
CA ASP A 32 -11.54 16.00 -18.75
C ASP A 32 -12.17 15.74 -17.36
N ASP A 33 -11.92 16.62 -16.40
CA ASP A 33 -12.42 16.49 -15.02
C ASP A 33 -13.92 16.82 -14.86
N ASN A 34 -14.56 17.42 -15.87
CA ASN A 34 -15.96 17.88 -15.76
C ASN A 34 -17.01 16.76 -15.83
N ASN A 35 -16.62 15.50 -16.08
CA ASN A 35 -17.56 14.39 -16.27
C ASN A 35 -17.11 13.09 -15.58
N ILE A 36 -16.59 13.20 -14.34
CA ILE A 36 -16.21 12.02 -13.55
C ILE A 36 -17.45 11.28 -13.04
N ASN A 37 -17.49 9.97 -13.25
CA ASN A 37 -18.52 9.11 -12.68
C ASN A 37 -18.06 8.58 -11.31
N LEU A 38 -18.37 9.35 -10.26
CA LEU A 38 -17.95 9.02 -8.91
C LEU A 38 -18.57 7.71 -8.41
N PHE A 39 -17.73 6.83 -7.88
CA PHE A 39 -18.16 5.61 -7.17
C PHE A 39 -18.85 5.96 -5.83
N SER A 40 -18.35 6.99 -5.14
CA SER A 40 -18.88 7.49 -3.87
C SER A 40 -18.56 8.97 -3.70
N ASN A 41 -19.40 9.69 -2.97
CA ASN A 41 -19.12 11.06 -2.52
C ASN A 41 -18.22 11.14 -1.28
N LYS A 42 -17.75 10.00 -0.78
CA LYS A 42 -16.82 9.89 0.36
C LYS A 42 -15.67 8.98 -0.01
N ALA A 43 -14.45 9.35 0.38
CA ALA A 43 -13.28 8.51 0.18
C ALA A 43 -12.45 8.38 1.45
N LYS A 44 -11.80 7.21 1.57
CA LYS A 44 -10.76 6.98 2.57
C LYS A 44 -9.43 7.50 2.05
N VAL A 45 -8.65 8.14 2.91
CA VAL A 45 -7.24 8.42 2.73
C VAL A 45 -6.51 7.70 3.85
N VAL A 46 -5.91 6.56 3.53
CA VAL A 46 -5.21 5.69 4.49
C VAL A 46 -3.72 5.97 4.39
N GLY A 47 -3.10 6.41 5.47
CA GLY A 47 -1.66 6.66 5.51
C GLY A 47 -0.94 5.68 6.40
N TYR A 48 0.10 5.01 5.92
CA TYR A 48 1.02 4.27 6.77
C TYR A 48 2.06 5.22 7.36
N PHE A 49 2.36 5.05 8.67
CA PHE A 49 3.40 5.79 9.36
C PHE A 49 4.25 4.84 10.19
N PRO A 50 5.40 4.41 9.65
CA PRO A 50 6.30 3.48 10.32
C PRO A 50 6.97 4.10 11.56
N TYR A 51 7.20 3.30 12.61
CA TYR A 51 7.83 3.74 13.85
C TYR A 51 9.20 4.44 13.63
N TYR A 52 9.96 4.00 12.63
CA TYR A 52 11.25 4.61 12.29
C TYR A 52 11.16 5.97 11.59
N ARG A 53 9.95 6.49 11.41
CA ARG A 53 9.64 7.85 10.91
C ARG A 53 9.04 8.76 11.97
N PHE A 54 8.88 8.30 13.20
CA PHE A 54 8.19 9.06 14.24
C PHE A 54 8.84 10.43 14.55
N SER A 55 10.14 10.60 14.28
CA SER A 55 10.79 11.91 14.34
C SER A 55 10.17 12.96 13.40
N LEU A 56 9.43 12.51 12.35
CA LEU A 56 8.70 13.38 11.43
C LEU A 56 7.27 13.68 11.88
N ASN A 57 6.83 13.24 13.08
CA ASN A 57 5.48 13.38 13.60
C ASN A 57 4.93 14.82 13.50
N ASN A 58 5.79 15.81 13.71
CA ASN A 58 5.41 17.23 13.66
C ASN A 58 5.22 17.77 12.23
N GLN A 59 5.63 17.04 11.20
CA GLN A 59 5.50 17.40 9.78
C GLN A 59 4.29 16.75 9.10
N ILE A 60 3.72 15.69 9.70
CA ILE A 60 2.57 15.01 9.13
C ILE A 60 1.29 15.81 9.34
N GLU A 61 0.52 16.01 8.26
CA GLU A 61 -0.79 16.67 8.25
C GLU A 61 -1.92 15.63 8.42
N TYR A 62 -2.11 15.16 9.66
CA TYR A 62 -3.13 14.12 9.97
C TYR A 62 -4.57 14.58 9.69
N CYS A 63 -4.80 15.89 9.61
CA CYS A 63 -6.09 16.45 9.20
C CYS A 63 -6.51 16.03 7.78
N LYS A 64 -5.58 15.61 6.92
CA LYS A 64 -5.82 15.13 5.55
C LYS A 64 -5.95 13.61 5.45
N VAL A 65 -5.88 12.88 6.58
CA VAL A 65 -5.87 11.42 6.64
C VAL A 65 -7.12 10.93 7.38
N THR A 66 -7.84 9.98 6.82
CA THR A 66 -9.01 9.35 7.47
C THR A 66 -8.64 8.18 8.35
N HIS A 67 -7.60 7.42 7.94
CA HIS A 67 -7.07 6.26 8.64
C HIS A 67 -5.55 6.36 8.70
N LEU A 68 -4.99 6.13 9.88
CA LEU A 68 -3.56 6.10 10.13
C LEU A 68 -3.17 4.67 10.55
N ASN A 69 -2.35 4.00 9.74
CA ASN A 69 -1.80 2.69 10.05
C ASN A 69 -0.39 2.85 10.61
N ILE A 70 -0.23 2.61 11.90
CA ILE A 70 1.08 2.63 12.58
C ILE A 70 1.81 1.33 12.29
N ALA A 71 2.99 1.37 11.68
CA ALA A 71 3.70 0.21 11.17
C ALA A 71 5.10 0.07 11.81
N PHE A 72 5.57 -1.12 12.13
CA PHE A 72 4.85 -2.37 12.26
C PHE A 72 5.07 -2.93 13.66
N ALA A 73 4.02 -3.43 14.29
CA ALA A 73 4.13 -4.15 15.55
C ALA A 73 4.16 -5.67 15.31
N ASN A 74 4.91 -6.37 16.14
CA ASN A 74 5.11 -7.80 15.99
C ASN A 74 5.07 -8.52 17.35
N PRO A 75 4.67 -9.80 17.39
CA PRO A 75 4.77 -10.59 18.61
C PRO A 75 6.21 -10.97 18.90
N VAL A 76 6.56 -10.98 20.17
CA VAL A 76 7.75 -11.70 20.67
C VAL A 76 7.36 -13.13 21.05
N SER A 77 8.32 -13.94 21.55
CA SER A 77 8.16 -15.38 21.74
C SER A 77 6.98 -15.81 22.64
N ASP A 78 6.57 -14.98 23.57
CA ASP A 78 5.40 -15.21 24.42
C ASP A 78 4.09 -14.64 23.86
N GLY A 79 4.13 -14.06 22.65
CA GLY A 79 2.99 -13.41 21.97
C GLY A 79 2.75 -11.96 22.36
N THR A 80 3.54 -11.37 23.25
CA THR A 80 3.44 -9.94 23.59
C THR A 80 3.72 -9.10 22.35
N ILE A 81 2.83 -8.15 22.05
CA ILE A 81 2.96 -7.29 20.89
C ILE A 81 3.89 -6.13 21.20
N VAL A 82 4.88 -5.91 20.33
CA VAL A 82 5.88 -4.86 20.48
C VAL A 82 5.96 -4.02 19.21
N LEU A 83 5.85 -2.70 19.36
CA LEU A 83 6.25 -1.73 18.35
C LEU A 83 7.65 -1.24 18.73
N PRO A 84 8.66 -1.38 17.86
CA PRO A 84 10.01 -0.89 18.17
C PRO A 84 10.03 0.63 18.35
N SER A 85 11.03 1.14 19.08
CA SER A 85 11.26 2.57 19.26
C SER A 85 12.66 2.92 18.76
N THR A 86 12.79 4.03 18.03
CA THR A 86 14.07 4.48 17.44
C THR A 86 14.49 5.87 17.90
N ASP A 87 13.59 6.65 18.48
CA ASP A 87 13.82 8.04 18.93
C ASP A 87 12.97 8.35 20.17
N ASN A 88 12.97 9.64 20.56
CA ASN A 88 12.21 10.10 21.73
C ASN A 88 10.70 10.29 21.46
N THR A 89 10.24 10.16 20.22
CA THR A 89 8.82 10.28 19.85
C THR A 89 8.13 8.94 20.05
N THR A 90 7.16 8.90 20.92
CA THR A 90 6.42 7.66 21.27
C THR A 90 5.20 7.45 20.40
N LEU A 91 4.64 6.23 20.43
CA LEU A 91 3.33 5.96 19.84
C LEU A 91 2.25 6.89 20.41
N ALA A 92 2.27 7.16 21.71
CA ALA A 92 1.32 8.07 22.34
C ALA A 92 1.41 9.51 21.80
N ASP A 93 2.62 10.00 21.51
CA ASP A 93 2.80 11.34 20.89
C ASP A 93 2.17 11.40 19.50
N VAL A 94 2.34 10.34 18.70
CA VAL A 94 1.73 10.23 17.37
C VAL A 94 0.20 10.19 17.47
N VAL A 95 -0.35 9.33 18.31
CA VAL A 95 -1.80 9.19 18.53
C VAL A 95 -2.42 10.51 19.00
N ASN A 96 -1.81 11.13 20.00
CA ASN A 96 -2.31 12.41 20.56
C ASN A 96 -2.30 13.52 19.51
N ARG A 97 -1.22 13.65 18.73
CA ARG A 97 -1.11 14.66 17.67
C ARG A 97 -2.10 14.39 16.54
N ALA A 98 -2.24 13.15 16.10
CA ALA A 98 -3.18 12.79 15.05
C ALA A 98 -4.62 13.13 15.46
N ARG A 99 -5.04 12.77 16.67
CA ARG A 99 -6.38 13.08 17.18
C ARG A 99 -6.59 14.58 17.45
N ALA A 100 -5.56 15.31 17.82
CA ALA A 100 -5.63 16.76 17.97
C ALA A 100 -5.87 17.49 16.65
N GLN A 101 -5.31 16.99 15.55
CA GLN A 101 -5.53 17.53 14.19
C GLN A 101 -6.83 17.01 13.54
N ASN A 102 -7.23 15.78 13.86
CA ASN A 102 -8.41 15.15 13.29
C ASN A 102 -9.07 14.24 14.34
N SER A 103 -10.11 14.75 15.00
CA SER A 103 -10.84 14.01 16.02
C SER A 103 -11.59 12.77 15.47
N ASN A 104 -11.79 12.69 14.15
CA ASN A 104 -12.48 11.58 13.48
C ASN A 104 -11.51 10.53 12.91
N ILE A 105 -10.19 10.76 13.00
CA ILE A 105 -9.19 9.84 12.45
C ILE A 105 -9.30 8.46 13.10
N LYS A 106 -9.25 7.42 12.29
CA LYS A 106 -9.13 6.04 12.76
C LYS A 106 -7.67 5.64 12.78
N ILE A 107 -7.16 5.21 13.92
CA ILE A 107 -5.76 4.85 14.11
C ILE A 107 -5.67 3.35 14.36
N TYR A 108 -4.99 2.62 13.46
CA TYR A 108 -4.82 1.19 13.52
C TYR A 108 -3.35 0.83 13.75
N ILE A 109 -3.13 -0.29 14.45
CA ILE A 109 -1.79 -0.90 14.47
C ILE A 109 -1.67 -1.88 13.31
N SER A 110 -0.67 -1.68 12.45
CA SER A 110 -0.36 -2.62 11.39
C SER A 110 0.62 -3.67 11.91
N LEU A 111 0.28 -4.93 11.67
CA LEU A 111 1.00 -6.10 12.15
C LEU A 111 1.84 -6.71 11.03
N ALA A 112 3.01 -7.17 11.36
CA ALA A 112 3.97 -7.88 10.53
C ALA A 112 4.76 -6.99 9.56
N GLY A 113 4.24 -6.72 8.35
CA GLY A 113 4.98 -6.11 7.24
C GLY A 113 5.78 -7.11 6.41
N GLY A 114 6.24 -6.69 5.22
CA GLY A 114 6.93 -7.55 4.25
C GLY A 114 8.37 -7.94 4.61
N ALA A 115 9.00 -7.28 5.58
CA ALA A 115 10.43 -7.43 5.90
C ALA A 115 10.68 -8.02 7.28
N LEU A 116 10.04 -9.15 7.60
CA LEU A 116 10.22 -9.82 8.88
C LEU A 116 11.61 -10.49 9.00
N SER A 117 12.22 -10.42 10.19
CA SER A 117 13.35 -11.30 10.51
C SER A 117 12.89 -12.76 10.51
N SER A 118 13.82 -13.70 10.25
CA SER A 118 13.49 -15.13 10.33
C SER A 118 12.89 -15.52 11.68
N THR A 119 13.42 -14.99 12.77
CA THR A 119 12.90 -15.23 14.13
C THR A 119 11.46 -14.74 14.27
N THR A 120 11.15 -13.52 13.81
CA THR A 120 9.78 -12.96 13.89
C THR A 120 8.82 -13.74 12.99
N ALA A 121 9.27 -14.14 11.79
CA ALA A 121 8.48 -14.95 10.88
C ALA A 121 8.14 -16.34 11.49
N ASP A 122 9.10 -16.97 12.16
CA ASP A 122 8.87 -18.25 12.87
C ASP A 122 7.89 -18.09 14.04
N ILE A 123 7.96 -16.99 14.78
CA ILE A 123 7.00 -16.68 15.85
C ILE A 123 5.59 -16.59 15.27
N TRP A 124 5.38 -15.78 14.22
CA TRP A 124 4.10 -15.68 13.53
C TRP A 124 3.59 -17.04 13.07
N LYS A 125 4.42 -17.80 12.36
CA LYS A 125 4.09 -19.13 11.85
C LYS A 125 3.64 -20.08 12.94
N ASN A 126 4.34 -20.09 14.09
CA ASN A 126 4.02 -20.96 15.21
C ASN A 126 2.67 -20.62 15.85
N PHE A 127 2.39 -19.32 16.06
CA PHE A 127 1.10 -18.88 16.59
C PHE A 127 -0.06 -19.16 15.61
N LEU A 128 0.13 -18.87 14.32
CA LEU A 128 -0.91 -19.10 13.32
C LEU A 128 -1.29 -20.59 13.19
N ALA A 129 -0.30 -21.47 13.19
CA ALA A 129 -0.51 -22.90 13.02
C ALA A 129 -1.13 -23.59 14.25
N ASN A 130 -0.99 -23.00 15.45
CA ASN A 130 -1.39 -23.62 16.70
C ASN A 130 -2.73 -23.08 17.21
N SER A 131 -3.80 -23.87 17.06
CA SER A 131 -5.16 -23.50 17.48
C SER A 131 -5.33 -23.23 19.00
N GLN A 132 -4.38 -23.66 19.84
CA GLN A 132 -4.38 -23.38 21.29
C GLN A 132 -3.65 -22.09 21.65
N GLU A 133 -2.66 -21.71 20.85
CA GLU A 133 -1.85 -20.49 21.08
C GLU A 133 -2.39 -19.27 20.33
N ARG A 134 -3.03 -19.48 19.18
CA ARG A 134 -3.61 -18.42 18.36
C ARG A 134 -4.60 -17.52 19.13
N PRO A 135 -5.57 -18.04 19.95
CA PRO A 135 -6.43 -17.19 20.75
C PRO A 135 -5.67 -16.33 21.76
N LYS A 136 -4.59 -16.83 22.35
CA LYS A 136 -3.74 -16.06 23.29
C LYS A 136 -3.04 -14.89 22.59
N LEU A 137 -2.54 -15.11 21.38
CA LEU A 137 -1.97 -14.03 20.56
C LEU A 137 -3.05 -12.98 20.25
N ILE A 138 -4.24 -13.42 19.86
CA ILE A 138 -5.37 -12.54 19.54
C ILE A 138 -5.76 -11.68 20.75
N ASP A 139 -5.84 -12.26 21.94
CA ASP A 139 -6.10 -11.51 23.18
C ASP A 139 -5.03 -10.45 23.44
N LYS A 140 -3.77 -10.74 23.22
CA LYS A 140 -2.66 -9.77 23.35
C LYS A 140 -2.70 -8.67 22.29
N ILE A 141 -3.08 -8.99 21.06
CA ILE A 141 -3.29 -7.99 20.00
C ILE A 141 -4.40 -7.01 20.39
N VAL A 142 -5.55 -7.53 20.83
CA VAL A 142 -6.68 -6.70 21.26
C VAL A 142 -6.33 -5.88 22.50
N GLN A 143 -5.65 -6.47 23.47
CA GLN A 143 -5.16 -5.76 24.65
C GLN A 143 -4.26 -4.59 24.26
N TYR A 144 -3.22 -4.85 23.42
CA TYR A 144 -2.31 -3.82 22.93
C TYR A 144 -3.04 -2.67 22.22
N THR A 145 -4.01 -3.01 21.36
CA THR A 145 -4.84 -2.04 20.63
C THR A 145 -5.59 -1.12 21.59
N LYS A 146 -6.21 -1.68 22.62
CA LYS A 146 -6.97 -0.91 23.63
C LYS A 146 -6.08 -0.06 24.53
N GLU A 147 -4.98 -0.61 25.03
CA GLU A 147 -4.04 0.08 25.93
C GLU A 147 -3.38 1.28 25.26
N ASN A 148 -3.22 1.25 23.93
CA ASN A 148 -2.65 2.36 23.15
C ASN A 148 -3.72 3.28 22.54
N ASN A 149 -5.01 3.15 22.93
CA ASN A 149 -6.10 3.99 22.43
C ASN A 149 -6.22 3.97 20.91
N LEU A 150 -6.11 2.79 20.29
CA LEU A 150 -6.23 2.58 18.85
C LEU A 150 -7.64 2.10 18.47
N ASP A 151 -8.06 2.34 17.23
CA ASP A 151 -9.39 2.01 16.72
C ASP A 151 -9.47 0.65 16.05
N GLY A 152 -8.35 -0.02 15.82
CA GLY A 152 -8.34 -1.32 15.14
C GLY A 152 -6.95 -1.85 14.81
N VAL A 153 -6.96 -2.88 13.98
CA VAL A 153 -5.79 -3.64 13.54
C VAL A 153 -5.75 -3.71 12.03
N ASP A 154 -4.57 -3.52 11.46
CA ASP A 154 -4.28 -3.78 10.06
C ASP A 154 -3.39 -5.04 9.97
N VAL A 155 -3.79 -6.03 9.16
CA VAL A 155 -3.07 -7.30 9.02
C VAL A 155 -2.25 -7.27 7.73
N ASP A 156 -0.95 -7.10 7.86
CA ASP A 156 -0.01 -6.96 6.74
C ASP A 156 1.02 -8.12 6.73
N LEU A 157 0.51 -9.36 6.83
CA LEU A 157 1.31 -10.55 6.61
C LEU A 157 1.45 -10.82 5.11
N GLU A 158 2.69 -10.85 4.62
CA GLU A 158 2.97 -10.86 3.19
C GLU A 158 3.69 -12.13 2.73
N TRP A 159 3.43 -12.53 1.48
CA TRP A 159 4.14 -13.58 0.75
C TRP A 159 4.28 -14.89 1.53
N SER A 160 5.52 -15.30 1.85
CA SER A 160 5.81 -16.53 2.59
C SER A 160 5.39 -16.50 4.07
N HIS A 161 5.00 -15.32 4.58
CA HIS A 161 4.50 -15.17 5.94
C HIS A 161 3.01 -15.50 6.07
N VAL A 162 2.28 -15.58 4.96
CA VAL A 162 0.92 -16.15 4.91
C VAL A 162 1.03 -17.67 4.94
N THR A 163 0.96 -18.24 6.14
CA THR A 163 1.17 -19.67 6.41
C THR A 163 -0.12 -20.38 6.83
N ALA A 164 -0.04 -21.69 7.10
CA ALA A 164 -1.18 -22.45 7.61
C ALA A 164 -1.76 -21.81 8.88
N GLY A 165 -3.10 -21.77 8.98
CA GLY A 165 -3.82 -21.11 10.08
C GLY A 165 -4.05 -19.60 9.89
N TYR A 166 -3.56 -18.99 8.81
CA TYR A 166 -3.78 -17.57 8.55
C TYR A 166 -5.29 -17.22 8.47
N SER A 167 -6.06 -17.99 7.72
CA SER A 167 -7.51 -17.73 7.58
C SER A 167 -8.24 -17.87 8.91
N ASP A 168 -7.91 -18.88 9.70
CA ASP A 168 -8.50 -19.05 11.02
C ASP A 168 -8.13 -17.87 11.94
N PHE A 169 -6.87 -17.43 11.90
CA PHE A 169 -6.42 -16.26 12.64
C PHE A 169 -7.21 -15.01 12.28
N VAL A 170 -7.42 -14.74 10.99
CA VAL A 170 -8.18 -13.59 10.52
C VAL A 170 -9.63 -13.65 11.00
N ILE A 171 -10.27 -14.81 10.91
CA ILE A 171 -11.68 -15.00 11.34
C ILE A 171 -11.81 -14.82 12.86
N GLU A 172 -10.96 -15.49 13.63
CA GLU A 172 -10.94 -15.41 15.10
C GLU A 172 -10.59 -13.98 15.58
N LEU A 173 -9.60 -13.32 14.93
CA LEU A 173 -9.23 -11.94 15.24
C LEU A 173 -10.41 -10.99 14.97
N LYS A 174 -11.08 -11.12 13.81
CA LYS A 174 -12.25 -10.28 13.48
C LYS A 174 -13.35 -10.41 14.49
N GLN A 175 -13.67 -11.64 14.91
CA GLN A 175 -14.66 -11.87 15.96
C GLN A 175 -14.28 -11.11 17.24
N LYS A 176 -13.05 -11.30 17.72
CA LYS A 176 -12.58 -10.68 18.95
C LYS A 176 -12.53 -9.15 18.88
N LEU A 177 -12.09 -8.60 17.74
CA LEU A 177 -12.08 -7.15 17.51
C LEU A 177 -13.52 -6.59 17.50
N SER A 178 -14.46 -7.30 16.87
CA SER A 178 -15.88 -6.88 16.81
C SER A 178 -16.52 -6.83 18.19
N GLU A 179 -16.23 -7.80 19.09
CA GLU A 179 -16.67 -7.80 20.49
C GLU A 179 -16.17 -6.56 21.27
N ASN A 180 -15.10 -5.92 20.79
CA ASN A 180 -14.51 -4.72 21.39
C ASN A 180 -14.75 -3.44 20.57
N SER A 181 -15.62 -3.46 19.55
CA SER A 181 -15.91 -2.33 18.65
C SER A 181 -14.66 -1.81 17.91
N LEU A 182 -13.72 -2.70 17.60
CA LEU A 182 -12.49 -2.40 16.87
C LEU A 182 -12.59 -2.86 15.41
N GLY A 183 -11.96 -2.09 14.50
CA GLY A 183 -11.92 -2.39 13.08
C GLY A 183 -10.80 -3.35 12.71
N MET A 184 -10.88 -3.93 11.49
CA MET A 184 -9.85 -4.79 10.92
C MET A 184 -9.65 -4.55 9.43
N THR A 185 -8.43 -4.21 9.02
CA THR A 185 -8.03 -4.04 7.62
C THR A 185 -6.88 -4.99 7.26
N ALA A 186 -6.51 -5.02 5.99
CA ALA A 186 -5.32 -5.72 5.53
C ALA A 186 -4.69 -5.02 4.33
N ALA A 187 -3.41 -5.33 4.06
CA ALA A 187 -2.75 -4.99 2.80
C ALA A 187 -2.47 -6.27 2.01
N PHE A 188 -2.74 -6.22 0.69
CA PHE A 188 -2.46 -7.34 -0.21
C PHE A 188 -1.77 -6.88 -1.50
N PRO A 189 -0.93 -7.75 -2.11
CA PRO A 189 -0.28 -7.44 -3.38
C PRO A 189 -1.28 -7.09 -4.47
N SER A 190 -0.85 -6.27 -5.43
CA SER A 190 -1.69 -5.73 -6.49
C SER A 190 -2.47 -6.80 -7.27
N GLU A 191 -1.80 -7.87 -7.68
CA GLU A 191 -2.38 -8.88 -8.58
C GLU A 191 -2.24 -10.30 -8.01
N THR A 192 -2.20 -10.45 -6.67
CA THR A 192 -2.05 -11.76 -6.03
C THR A 192 -2.92 -11.90 -4.79
N LYS A 193 -3.86 -12.84 -4.86
CA LYS A 193 -4.53 -13.37 -3.67
C LYS A 193 -3.76 -14.60 -3.20
N TYR A 194 -3.26 -14.59 -1.98
CA TYR A 194 -2.57 -15.76 -1.43
C TYR A 194 -3.48 -16.98 -1.37
N SER A 195 -2.97 -18.14 -1.77
CA SER A 195 -3.75 -19.38 -1.87
C SER A 195 -4.36 -19.87 -0.55
N LEU A 196 -3.73 -19.50 0.57
CA LEU A 196 -4.19 -19.86 1.92
C LEU A 196 -5.27 -18.93 2.48
N ILE A 197 -5.69 -17.89 1.74
CA ILE A 197 -6.77 -17.02 2.16
C ILE A 197 -8.11 -17.55 1.65
N THR A 198 -8.98 -17.99 2.57
CA THR A 198 -10.35 -18.41 2.26
C THR A 198 -11.23 -17.20 1.92
N ALA A 199 -12.35 -17.45 1.23
CA ALA A 199 -13.33 -16.39 0.95
C ALA A 199 -13.93 -15.79 2.24
N GLU A 200 -14.11 -16.60 3.27
CA GLU A 200 -14.59 -16.17 4.58
C GLU A 200 -13.61 -15.21 5.25
N ALA A 201 -12.32 -15.58 5.33
CA ALA A 201 -11.28 -14.71 5.87
C ALA A 201 -11.16 -13.41 5.06
N LEU A 202 -11.24 -13.48 3.73
CA LEU A 202 -11.19 -12.29 2.88
C LEU A 202 -12.38 -11.34 3.15
N SER A 203 -13.57 -11.89 3.38
CA SER A 203 -14.78 -11.12 3.69
C SER A 203 -14.77 -10.48 5.08
N ALA A 204 -13.95 -10.99 6.00
CA ALA A 204 -13.87 -10.53 7.39
C ALA A 204 -13.23 -9.13 7.52
N PHE A 205 -12.42 -8.70 6.56
CA PHE A 205 -11.84 -7.34 6.57
C PHE A 205 -12.89 -6.27 6.31
N ASP A 206 -12.80 -5.16 7.01
CA ASP A 206 -13.64 -3.98 6.78
C ASP A 206 -13.33 -3.36 5.43
N PHE A 207 -12.04 -3.26 5.10
CA PHE A 207 -11.53 -2.98 3.76
C PHE A 207 -10.09 -3.49 3.59
N ILE A 208 -9.63 -3.51 2.35
CA ILE A 208 -8.35 -4.04 1.91
C ILE A 208 -7.57 -2.94 1.17
N ASN A 209 -6.32 -2.78 1.51
CA ASN A 209 -5.37 -1.89 0.86
C ASN A 209 -4.66 -2.66 -0.26
N ILE A 210 -4.90 -2.32 -1.52
CA ILE A 210 -4.22 -2.91 -2.68
C ILE A 210 -2.84 -2.29 -2.80
N MET A 211 -1.77 -3.03 -2.57
CA MET A 211 -0.39 -2.56 -2.75
C MET A 211 -0.02 -2.49 -4.23
N ALA A 212 -0.51 -1.45 -4.94
CA ALA A 212 -0.28 -1.25 -6.38
C ALA A 212 1.07 -0.59 -6.67
N TYR A 213 2.12 -1.13 -6.08
CA TYR A 213 3.51 -0.71 -6.23
C TYR A 213 4.43 -1.93 -6.12
N ASP A 214 5.75 -1.70 -6.25
CA ASP A 214 6.76 -2.75 -6.21
C ASP A 214 6.63 -3.80 -7.34
N TYR A 215 6.22 -3.36 -8.54
CA TYR A 215 6.22 -4.20 -9.72
C TYR A 215 7.65 -4.58 -10.15
N THR A 216 8.62 -3.69 -9.96
CA THR A 216 10.07 -3.92 -10.06
C THR A 216 10.80 -3.19 -8.93
N GLY A 217 12.05 -3.56 -8.65
CA GLY A 217 12.80 -2.97 -7.55
C GLY A 217 14.15 -3.67 -7.34
N SER A 218 14.65 -3.64 -6.09
CA SER A 218 15.97 -4.19 -5.74
C SER A 218 16.11 -5.70 -5.95
N TRP A 219 15.02 -6.43 -6.02
CA TRP A 219 14.99 -7.87 -6.34
C TRP A 219 15.09 -8.17 -7.84
N ASN A 220 14.94 -7.14 -8.71
CA ASN A 220 15.03 -7.29 -10.16
C ASN A 220 15.88 -6.15 -10.77
N PRO A 221 17.17 -6.01 -10.40
CA PRO A 221 18.00 -4.86 -10.79
C PRO A 221 18.29 -4.79 -12.30
N SER A 222 18.10 -5.88 -13.03
CA SER A 222 18.28 -5.93 -14.49
C SER A 222 17.07 -5.44 -15.29
N ALA A 223 15.95 -5.13 -14.62
CA ALA A 223 14.72 -4.63 -15.25
C ALA A 223 14.35 -3.24 -14.69
N PRO A 224 15.11 -2.19 -15.04
CA PRO A 224 14.79 -0.83 -14.65
C PRO A 224 13.45 -0.39 -15.25
N GLY A 225 12.62 0.31 -14.47
CA GLY A 225 11.31 0.78 -14.93
C GLY A 225 10.42 1.26 -13.79
N GLN A 226 9.19 1.65 -14.16
CA GLN A 226 8.19 2.07 -13.20
C GLN A 226 7.73 0.91 -12.32
N HIS A 227 7.92 1.08 -11.01
CA HIS A 227 7.45 0.10 -10.03
C HIS A 227 5.96 0.28 -9.68
N SER A 228 5.35 1.39 -10.10
CA SER A 228 3.96 1.72 -9.77
C SER A 228 3.33 2.61 -10.86
N SER A 229 3.25 2.10 -12.11
CA SER A 229 2.61 2.81 -13.22
C SER A 229 1.08 2.89 -13.02
N LEU A 230 0.41 3.78 -13.75
CA LEU A 230 -1.06 3.83 -13.79
C LEU A 230 -1.65 2.51 -14.32
N ASN A 231 -1.05 1.93 -15.36
CA ASN A 231 -1.46 0.63 -15.90
C ASN A 231 -1.38 -0.48 -14.84
N HIS A 232 -0.30 -0.52 -14.04
CA HIS A 232 -0.20 -1.47 -12.92
C HIS A 232 -1.33 -1.27 -11.89
N ALA A 233 -1.65 -0.02 -11.56
CA ALA A 233 -2.77 0.31 -10.68
C ALA A 233 -4.12 -0.16 -11.26
N GLN A 234 -4.38 0.06 -12.55
CA GLN A 234 -5.60 -0.40 -13.25
C GLN A 234 -5.72 -1.92 -13.22
N ARG A 235 -4.62 -2.66 -13.47
CA ARG A 235 -4.60 -4.12 -13.38
C ARG A 235 -4.91 -4.62 -11.98
N GLY A 236 -4.33 -3.99 -10.95
CA GLY A 236 -4.61 -4.33 -9.55
C GLY A 236 -6.08 -4.11 -9.17
N VAL A 237 -6.66 -2.98 -9.57
CA VAL A 237 -8.10 -2.71 -9.38
C VAL A 237 -8.95 -3.76 -10.09
N ASN A 238 -8.64 -4.06 -11.36
CA ASN A 238 -9.36 -5.08 -12.12
C ASN A 238 -9.25 -6.46 -11.48
N TYR A 239 -8.07 -6.84 -11.02
CA TYR A 239 -7.84 -8.12 -10.36
C TYR A 239 -8.71 -8.27 -9.10
N TRP A 240 -8.61 -7.33 -8.16
CA TRP A 240 -9.34 -7.44 -6.89
C TRP A 240 -10.85 -7.26 -7.04
N LYS A 241 -11.28 -6.32 -7.88
CA LYS A 241 -12.70 -6.01 -8.07
C LYS A 241 -13.41 -7.03 -8.98
N ASN A 242 -12.82 -7.35 -10.13
CA ASN A 242 -13.50 -8.12 -11.17
C ASN A 242 -13.10 -9.61 -11.16
N THR A 243 -11.83 -9.95 -10.88
CA THR A 243 -11.38 -11.35 -10.87
C THR A 243 -11.64 -12.01 -9.52
N ILE A 244 -11.29 -11.35 -8.41
CA ILE A 244 -11.53 -11.88 -7.06
C ILE A 244 -12.96 -11.58 -6.58
N GLY A 245 -13.59 -10.51 -7.07
CA GLY A 245 -14.96 -10.16 -6.75
C GLY A 245 -15.15 -9.39 -5.43
N VAL A 246 -14.12 -8.69 -4.95
CA VAL A 246 -14.23 -7.83 -3.78
C VAL A 246 -14.91 -6.52 -4.18
N SER A 247 -15.96 -6.11 -3.45
CA SER A 247 -16.64 -4.84 -3.72
C SER A 247 -15.67 -3.65 -3.63
N GLY A 248 -15.82 -2.68 -4.56
CA GLY A 248 -15.03 -1.45 -4.53
C GLY A 248 -15.15 -0.65 -3.22
N GLU A 249 -16.26 -0.80 -2.49
CA GLU A 249 -16.46 -0.21 -1.16
C GLU A 249 -15.46 -0.73 -0.11
N LYS A 250 -14.93 -1.94 -0.33
CA LYS A 250 -13.95 -2.60 0.52
C LYS A 250 -12.52 -2.51 -0.01
N LEU A 251 -12.24 -1.68 -1.01
CA LEU A 251 -10.92 -1.58 -1.62
C LEU A 251 -10.40 -0.14 -1.59
N THR A 252 -9.11 0.02 -1.27
CA THR A 252 -8.36 1.26 -1.49
C THR A 252 -7.19 0.99 -2.43
N LEU A 253 -6.79 1.98 -3.22
CA LEU A 253 -5.66 1.89 -4.15
C LEU A 253 -4.39 2.40 -3.48
N GLY A 254 -3.38 1.54 -3.37
CA GLY A 254 -2.07 1.88 -2.83
C GLY A 254 -1.23 2.73 -3.79
N VAL A 255 -0.63 3.78 -3.27
CA VAL A 255 0.31 4.65 -3.98
C VAL A 255 1.61 4.80 -3.19
N PRO A 256 2.78 4.79 -3.86
CA PRO A 256 4.06 4.94 -3.19
C PRO A 256 4.45 6.42 -3.08
N PHE A 257 5.02 6.81 -1.94
CA PHE A 257 5.71 8.10 -1.78
C PHE A 257 7.23 7.94 -1.85
N TYR A 258 7.69 6.93 -2.58
CA TYR A 258 9.09 6.56 -2.80
C TYR A 258 9.32 6.09 -4.23
N GLY A 259 10.58 5.86 -4.56
CA GLY A 259 10.97 5.30 -5.84
C GLY A 259 12.25 4.50 -5.75
N TYR A 260 12.68 3.98 -6.90
CA TYR A 260 13.88 3.18 -7.05
C TYR A 260 14.86 3.81 -8.03
N ASP A 261 16.13 3.86 -7.62
CA ASP A 261 17.30 4.29 -8.41
C ASP A 261 18.06 3.05 -8.90
N PHE A 262 17.88 2.70 -10.17
CA PHE A 262 18.55 1.59 -10.84
C PHE A 262 19.97 2.03 -11.26
N GLN A 263 20.90 2.04 -10.31
CA GLN A 263 22.25 2.55 -10.51
C GLN A 263 23.04 1.72 -11.53
N ASN A 264 22.81 0.40 -11.55
CA ASN A 264 23.34 -0.54 -12.52
C ASN A 264 22.57 -1.87 -12.45
N SER A 265 22.96 -2.86 -13.28
CA SER A 265 22.28 -4.17 -13.37
C SER A 265 22.33 -5.04 -12.09
N THR A 266 22.98 -4.59 -11.03
CA THR A 266 23.11 -5.33 -9.76
C THR A 266 22.74 -4.50 -8.54
N THR A 267 22.58 -3.17 -8.70
CA THR A 267 22.39 -2.24 -7.58
C THR A 267 21.20 -1.34 -7.80
N VAL A 268 20.19 -1.48 -6.94
CA VAL A 268 19.03 -0.61 -6.88
C VAL A 268 18.90 -0.06 -5.45
N LYS A 269 18.66 1.24 -5.33
CA LYS A 269 18.42 1.89 -4.03
C LYS A 269 17.06 2.55 -4.02
N SER A 270 16.34 2.42 -2.91
CA SER A 270 15.14 3.22 -2.69
C SER A 270 15.51 4.67 -2.32
N PHE A 271 14.61 5.59 -2.63
CA PHE A 271 14.70 6.99 -2.22
C PHE A 271 13.30 7.55 -1.95
N THR A 272 13.21 8.62 -1.14
CA THR A 272 11.95 9.27 -0.82
C THR A 272 11.55 10.25 -1.92
N TYR A 273 10.24 10.39 -2.19
CA TYR A 273 9.73 11.43 -3.09
C TYR A 273 10.21 12.82 -2.64
N GLY A 274 10.15 13.10 -1.33
CA GLY A 274 10.64 14.37 -0.78
C GLY A 274 12.09 14.69 -1.14
N SER A 275 12.98 13.68 -1.20
CA SER A 275 14.37 13.88 -1.61
C SER A 275 14.52 14.26 -3.10
N MET A 276 13.64 13.74 -3.97
CA MET A 276 13.61 14.10 -5.38
C MET A 276 13.17 15.55 -5.57
N VAL A 277 12.12 15.97 -4.87
CA VAL A 277 11.64 17.36 -4.90
C VAL A 277 12.67 18.33 -4.32
N ALA A 278 13.33 17.95 -3.22
CA ALA A 278 14.39 18.77 -2.60
C ALA A 278 15.60 18.98 -3.53
N SER A 279 15.91 17.98 -4.39
CA SER A 279 16.99 18.10 -5.36
C SER A 279 16.67 19.05 -6.52
N ASN A 280 15.41 19.08 -6.96
CA ASN A 280 14.88 19.99 -7.96
C ASN A 280 13.36 19.95 -7.92
N THR A 281 12.72 21.10 -7.70
CA THR A 281 11.25 21.18 -7.56
C THR A 281 10.49 20.76 -8.82
N SER A 282 11.09 20.86 -10.03
CA SER A 282 10.47 20.37 -11.26
C SER A 282 10.30 18.83 -11.29
N ASN A 283 10.97 18.10 -10.38
CA ASN A 283 10.82 16.66 -10.25
C ASN A 283 9.47 16.28 -9.63
N ALA A 284 8.77 17.22 -9.00
CA ALA A 284 7.44 16.97 -8.45
C ALA A 284 6.41 16.50 -9.49
N ASP A 285 6.60 16.89 -10.74
CA ASP A 285 5.67 16.60 -11.83
C ASP A 285 6.22 15.58 -12.85
N ARG A 286 7.21 14.79 -12.44
CA ARG A 286 7.84 13.74 -13.26
C ARG A 286 7.68 12.39 -12.59
N ASP A 287 7.66 11.33 -13.40
CA ASP A 287 7.63 9.93 -12.94
C ASP A 287 9.01 9.28 -13.01
N ASN A 288 9.97 9.93 -13.69
CA ASN A 288 11.35 9.48 -13.71
C ASN A 288 12.34 10.64 -13.92
N VAL A 289 13.56 10.45 -13.45
CA VAL A 289 14.73 11.30 -13.72
C VAL A 289 15.95 10.39 -13.92
N GLY A 290 16.39 10.23 -15.15
CA GLY A 290 17.40 9.21 -15.49
C GLY A 290 16.88 7.81 -15.12
N ASN A 291 17.66 7.07 -14.33
CA ASN A 291 17.30 5.72 -13.87
C ASN A 291 16.54 5.70 -12.53
N LYS A 292 16.03 6.84 -12.08
CA LYS A 292 15.20 6.96 -10.89
C LYS A 292 13.74 6.99 -11.28
N TYR A 293 12.96 6.00 -10.86
CA TYR A 293 11.54 5.86 -11.15
C TYR A 293 10.72 6.00 -9.88
N TYR A 294 9.64 6.78 -9.93
CA TYR A 294 8.74 7.10 -8.83
C TYR A 294 7.39 7.59 -9.39
N ASN A 295 6.46 8.04 -8.56
CA ASN A 295 5.28 8.74 -9.04
C ASN A 295 5.34 10.23 -8.72
N GLY A 296 5.24 11.07 -9.74
CA GLY A 296 4.99 12.50 -9.61
C GLY A 296 3.52 12.83 -9.42
N ARG A 297 3.23 14.14 -9.19
CA ARG A 297 1.86 14.61 -8.97
C ARG A 297 0.87 14.27 -10.10
N PRO A 298 1.24 14.30 -11.40
CA PRO A 298 0.31 13.91 -12.47
C PRO A 298 -0.17 12.46 -12.36
N THR A 299 0.75 11.51 -12.15
CA THR A 299 0.40 10.09 -11.95
C THR A 299 -0.40 9.86 -10.67
N ILE A 300 -0.08 10.57 -9.59
CA ILE A 300 -0.89 10.50 -8.36
C ILE A 300 -2.32 11.02 -8.61
N LYS A 301 -2.51 12.14 -9.33
CA LYS A 301 -3.84 12.63 -9.71
C LYS A 301 -4.63 11.61 -10.54
N ALA A 302 -3.98 10.96 -11.52
CA ALA A 302 -4.60 9.91 -12.34
C ALA A 302 -5.03 8.70 -11.50
N LYS A 303 -4.22 8.28 -10.51
CA LYS A 303 -4.57 7.20 -9.57
C LYS A 303 -5.70 7.60 -8.62
N VAL A 304 -5.76 8.86 -8.19
CA VAL A 304 -6.91 9.37 -7.41
C VAL A 304 -8.19 9.33 -8.25
N LYS A 305 -8.14 9.71 -9.54
CA LYS A 305 -9.28 9.58 -10.47
C LYS A 305 -9.75 8.13 -10.55
N LEU A 306 -8.84 7.19 -10.82
CA LEU A 306 -9.14 5.76 -10.88
C LEU A 306 -9.81 5.25 -9.58
N ALA A 307 -9.30 5.67 -8.43
CA ALA A 307 -9.88 5.29 -7.14
C ALA A 307 -11.25 5.92 -6.92
N ALA A 308 -11.43 7.20 -7.25
CA ALA A 308 -12.70 7.92 -7.12
C ALA A 308 -13.82 7.32 -8.00
N GLU A 309 -13.46 6.75 -9.16
CA GLU A 309 -14.41 6.10 -10.09
C GLU A 309 -14.73 4.65 -9.72
N SER A 310 -13.93 4.00 -8.87
CA SER A 310 -14.00 2.54 -8.75
C SER A 310 -13.92 1.99 -7.34
N LEU A 311 -13.36 2.73 -6.38
CA LEU A 311 -12.97 2.23 -5.07
C LEU A 311 -13.41 3.17 -3.95
N SER A 312 -13.15 2.76 -2.70
CA SER A 312 -13.48 3.55 -1.52
C SER A 312 -12.38 4.55 -1.11
N GLY A 313 -11.26 4.62 -1.82
CA GLY A 313 -10.20 5.59 -1.51
C GLY A 313 -8.79 5.21 -1.94
N ILE A 314 -7.81 5.94 -1.37
CA ILE A 314 -6.37 5.77 -1.59
C ILE A 314 -5.71 5.27 -0.31
N MET A 315 -4.66 4.44 -0.47
CA MET A 315 -3.70 4.10 0.59
C MET A 315 -2.30 4.58 0.21
N ILE A 316 -1.52 5.00 1.18
CA ILE A 316 -0.20 5.64 0.99
C ILE A 316 0.87 4.84 1.72
N TRP A 317 1.90 4.38 1.01
CA TRP A 317 3.16 3.88 1.58
C TRP A 317 4.29 4.84 1.27
N GLU A 318 4.85 5.65 2.15
CA GLU A 318 4.39 5.94 3.51
C GLU A 318 4.53 7.45 3.76
N LEU A 319 3.80 7.97 4.71
CA LEU A 319 3.62 9.41 4.94
C LEU A 319 4.94 10.17 5.17
N GLY A 320 5.93 9.54 5.83
CA GLY A 320 7.23 10.18 6.10
C GLY A 320 8.14 10.33 4.89
N GLN A 321 7.74 9.84 3.71
CA GLN A 321 8.51 9.95 2.47
C GLN A 321 8.01 11.07 1.55
N ASP A 322 6.96 11.79 1.95
CA ASP A 322 6.43 12.92 1.19
C ASP A 322 7.38 14.13 1.16
N SER A 323 7.08 15.07 0.32
CA SER A 323 7.64 16.42 0.36
C SER A 323 6.77 17.29 1.29
N PHE A 324 7.30 17.70 2.43
CA PHE A 324 6.59 18.57 3.38
C PHE A 324 6.59 20.03 2.91
N SER A 325 6.12 20.27 1.69
CA SER A 325 6.11 21.57 1.02
C SER A 325 4.89 21.69 0.12
N GLN A 326 4.77 22.79 -0.63
CA GLN A 326 3.71 22.98 -1.64
C GLN A 326 3.69 21.90 -2.74
N TYR A 327 4.66 21.00 -2.78
CA TYR A 327 4.75 19.89 -3.74
C TYR A 327 4.32 18.55 -3.15
N SER A 328 3.71 18.53 -1.97
CA SER A 328 3.25 17.31 -1.27
C SER A 328 2.32 16.45 -2.13
N LEU A 329 2.54 15.14 -2.12
CA LEU A 329 1.64 14.17 -2.74
C LEU A 329 0.37 13.98 -1.90
N LEU A 330 0.44 14.07 -0.57
CA LEU A 330 -0.74 14.04 0.30
C LEU A 330 -1.66 15.22 0.00
N GLU A 331 -1.10 16.43 -0.16
CA GLU A 331 -1.86 17.60 -0.59
C GLU A 331 -2.47 17.40 -1.99
N THR A 332 -1.72 16.80 -2.92
CA THR A 332 -2.20 16.49 -4.28
C THR A 332 -3.41 15.56 -4.24
N ILE A 333 -3.37 14.49 -3.42
CA ILE A 333 -4.48 13.56 -3.24
C ILE A 333 -5.69 14.28 -2.65
N HIS A 334 -5.49 15.04 -1.57
CA HIS A 334 -6.53 15.77 -0.89
C HIS A 334 -7.22 16.78 -1.83
N LYS A 335 -6.42 17.61 -2.52
CA LYS A 335 -6.94 18.61 -3.47
C LYS A 335 -7.74 17.95 -4.60
N LYS A 336 -7.26 16.83 -5.16
CA LYS A 336 -7.95 16.15 -6.26
C LYS A 336 -9.31 15.57 -5.82
N TYR A 337 -9.44 15.03 -4.63
CA TYR A 337 -10.73 14.63 -4.06
C TYR A 337 -11.65 15.83 -3.83
N THR A 338 -11.11 16.94 -3.35
CA THR A 338 -11.86 18.19 -3.16
C THR A 338 -12.39 18.75 -4.51
N ASP A 339 -11.55 18.74 -5.54
CA ASP A 339 -11.93 19.18 -6.91
C ASP A 339 -13.10 18.33 -7.47
N TYR A 340 -13.19 17.06 -7.07
CA TYR A 340 -14.29 16.16 -7.42
C TYR A 340 -15.52 16.28 -6.50
N GLY A 341 -15.48 17.09 -5.45
CA GLY A 341 -16.55 17.17 -4.45
C GLY A 341 -16.66 15.94 -3.55
N VAL A 342 -15.57 15.16 -3.43
CA VAL A 342 -15.50 13.97 -2.57
C VAL A 342 -15.03 14.34 -1.17
N GLU A 343 -15.81 13.96 -0.15
CA GLU A 343 -15.49 14.19 1.25
C GLU A 343 -14.39 13.22 1.73
N THR A 344 -13.33 13.74 2.34
CA THR A 344 -12.19 12.98 2.89
C THR A 344 -11.90 13.33 4.35
N SER A 345 -12.86 13.61 5.18
CA SER A 345 -12.66 13.99 6.59
C SER A 345 -11.58 15.07 6.81
N ASN A 346 -11.40 15.98 5.87
CA ASN A 346 -10.42 17.05 5.99
C ASN A 346 -10.84 18.03 7.09
N LEU A 347 -10.04 18.09 8.16
CA LEU A 347 -10.20 19.05 9.26
C LEU A 347 -9.05 20.08 9.29
N CYS A 348 -8.19 20.11 8.28
CA CYS A 348 -7.23 21.20 8.12
C CYS A 348 -8.05 22.48 7.87
N GLY A 349 -8.04 23.41 8.81
CA GLY A 349 -8.68 24.71 8.60
C GLY A 349 -8.17 25.33 7.30
N ASN A 350 -9.10 25.87 6.50
CA ASN A 350 -8.79 26.65 5.30
C ASN A 350 -8.08 27.93 5.68
#